data_cda990d031a3500441c8851dda79264d
#
_entry.id   cda990d031a3500441c8851dda79264d
#
_cell.length_a   1.000
_cell.length_b   1.000
_cell.length_c   1.000
_cell.angle_alpha   90.00
_cell.angle_beta   90.00
_cell.angle_gamma   90.00
#
_symmetry.space_group_name_H-M   'P 1'
#
loop_
_entity.id
_entity.type
_entity.pdbx_description
1 polymer ?
#
loop_
_entity_poly.entity_id
_entity_poly.type
_entity_poly.pdbx_seq_one_letter_code
_entity_poly.pdbx_strand_id
1 'polypeptide(L)'
;MAEQIVVLRLGHRIPRDLRVTTHVCLTARAFGADGLILADVVDTALEKTILDVCKRFGGSFWIRMGEPWRQAVKDWKSKGGEIAHLTAYGIPLPEAMEAINASPKPKLVVVGAEKVPGEVFEAANWNVAVTNQPISEVSALAMFLDRYFEGKQFSKEFENAQLRIIPSAHGKKVVNLTEHND
;
A
#
# COMPACT_ATOMS: atom_id res chain seq x y z
N MET A 1 17.11 -11.11 -1.86
CA MET A 1 15.98 -10.56 -2.61
C MET A 1 15.42 -9.45 -1.74
N ALA A 2 15.13 -8.27 -2.29
CA ALA A 2 14.50 -7.21 -1.53
C ALA A 2 13.16 -7.70 -0.98
N GLU A 3 12.85 -7.38 0.26
CA GLU A 3 11.59 -7.73 0.90
C GLU A 3 10.46 -7.07 0.12
N GLN A 4 9.58 -7.87 -0.47
CA GLN A 4 8.45 -7.37 -1.21
C GLN A 4 7.29 -7.07 -0.25
N ILE A 5 6.72 -5.88 -0.35
CA ILE A 5 5.51 -5.50 0.36
C ILE A 5 4.43 -5.05 -0.63
N VAL A 6 3.28 -5.70 -0.58
CA VAL A 6 2.15 -5.46 -1.47
C VAL A 6 0.90 -5.20 -0.64
N VAL A 7 0.05 -4.28 -1.09
CA VAL A 7 -1.23 -3.99 -0.42
C VAL A 7 -2.36 -4.74 -1.13
N LEU A 8 -3.22 -5.42 -0.37
CA LEU A 8 -4.46 -6.00 -0.85
C LEU A 8 -5.63 -5.14 -0.35
N ARG A 9 -6.33 -4.50 -1.28
CA ARG A 9 -7.52 -3.67 -1.00
C ARG A 9 -8.79 -4.48 -1.20
N LEU A 10 -9.59 -4.63 -0.14
CA LEU A 10 -10.88 -5.33 -0.15
C LEU A 10 -12.06 -4.36 -0.13
N GLY A 11 -13.17 -4.78 -0.73
CA GLY A 11 -14.47 -4.12 -0.59
C GLY A 11 -14.60 -2.77 -1.30
N HIS A 12 -13.81 -2.53 -2.35
CA HIS A 12 -13.94 -1.32 -3.17
C HIS A 12 -15.26 -1.30 -3.95
N ARG A 13 -15.98 -0.19 -3.89
CA ARG A 13 -17.25 0.04 -4.58
C ARG A 13 -17.15 1.23 -5.52
N ILE A 14 -17.45 1.00 -6.78
CA ILE A 14 -17.46 2.05 -7.83
C ILE A 14 -18.85 2.72 -7.82
N PRO A 15 -18.93 4.07 -7.86
CA PRO A 15 -17.85 5.07 -7.78
C PRO A 15 -17.54 5.52 -6.35
N ARG A 16 -18.23 4.99 -5.35
CA ARG A 16 -18.26 5.48 -3.97
C ARG A 16 -16.89 5.59 -3.33
N ASP A 17 -16.06 4.56 -3.51
CA ASP A 17 -14.79 4.43 -2.81
C ASP A 17 -13.58 4.89 -3.65
N LEU A 18 -13.81 5.40 -4.86
CA LEU A 18 -12.75 5.82 -5.81
C LEU A 18 -11.73 6.74 -5.14
N ARG A 19 -12.18 7.77 -4.46
CA ARG A 19 -11.31 8.75 -3.81
C ARG A 19 -10.47 8.12 -2.71
N VAL A 20 -11.09 7.36 -1.81
CA VAL A 20 -10.38 6.73 -0.69
C VAL A 20 -9.39 5.69 -1.19
N THR A 21 -9.78 4.86 -2.16
CA THR A 21 -8.89 3.85 -2.75
C THR A 21 -7.73 4.49 -3.52
N THR A 22 -7.96 5.63 -4.20
CA THR A 22 -6.87 6.43 -4.77
C THR A 22 -5.86 6.85 -3.70
N HIS A 23 -6.33 7.33 -2.55
CA HIS A 23 -5.45 7.72 -1.44
C HIS A 23 -4.72 6.51 -0.83
N VAL A 24 -5.35 5.34 -0.75
CA VAL A 24 -4.67 4.09 -0.34
C VAL A 24 -3.52 3.76 -1.29
N CYS A 25 -3.75 3.83 -2.61
CA CYS A 25 -2.71 3.59 -3.61
C CYS A 25 -1.56 4.60 -3.51
N LEU A 26 -1.89 5.89 -3.38
CA LEU A 26 -0.88 6.96 -3.26
C LEU A 26 -0.04 6.80 -1.99
N THR A 27 -0.68 6.45 -0.87
CA THR A 27 0.00 6.17 0.40
C THR A 27 0.91 4.95 0.28
N ALA A 28 0.39 3.84 -0.25
CA ALA A 28 1.17 2.62 -0.48
C ALA A 28 2.43 2.93 -1.30
N ARG A 29 2.27 3.60 -2.45
CA ARG A 29 3.38 4.00 -3.32
C ARG A 29 4.38 4.92 -2.62
N ALA A 30 3.91 5.99 -2.00
CA ALA A 30 4.77 6.99 -1.37
C ALA A 30 5.56 6.43 -0.18
N PHE A 31 4.97 5.49 0.56
CA PHE A 31 5.59 4.82 1.70
C PHE A 31 6.39 3.56 1.33
N GLY A 32 6.57 3.27 0.04
CA GLY A 32 7.55 2.29 -0.39
C GLY A 32 7.03 0.89 -0.70
N ALA A 33 5.71 0.65 -0.67
CA ALA A 33 5.15 -0.60 -1.16
C ALA A 33 5.43 -0.78 -2.67
N ASP A 34 5.56 -2.03 -3.11
CA ASP A 34 5.86 -2.37 -4.51
C ASP A 34 4.64 -2.32 -5.41
N GLY A 35 3.46 -2.55 -4.85
CA GLY A 35 2.22 -2.54 -5.62
C GLY A 35 0.96 -2.69 -4.77
N LEU A 36 -0.19 -2.70 -5.49
CA LEU A 36 -1.48 -2.92 -4.88
C LEU A 36 -2.32 -3.88 -5.73
N ILE A 37 -3.00 -4.79 -5.07
CA ILE A 37 -4.04 -5.64 -5.64
C ILE A 37 -5.39 -5.06 -5.20
N LEU A 38 -6.20 -4.62 -6.18
CA LEU A 38 -7.61 -4.29 -5.96
C LEU A 38 -8.44 -5.54 -6.20
N ALA A 39 -8.91 -6.14 -5.12
CA ALA A 39 -9.63 -7.41 -5.19
C ALA A 39 -11.04 -7.27 -5.75
N ASP A 40 -11.48 -8.30 -6.45
CA ASP A 40 -12.87 -8.56 -6.88
C ASP A 40 -13.45 -7.57 -7.89
N VAL A 41 -12.80 -6.44 -8.17
CA VAL A 41 -13.34 -5.39 -9.03
C VAL A 41 -12.26 -4.76 -9.90
N VAL A 42 -12.65 -4.29 -11.09
CA VAL A 42 -11.79 -3.51 -12.00
C VAL A 42 -12.30 -2.07 -12.05
N ASP A 43 -11.46 -1.12 -11.70
CA ASP A 43 -11.73 0.33 -11.78
C ASP A 43 -10.68 1.02 -12.65
N THR A 44 -11.01 1.19 -13.93
CA THR A 44 -10.10 1.76 -14.93
C THR A 44 -9.79 3.24 -14.68
N ALA A 45 -10.68 3.98 -14.02
CA ALA A 45 -10.44 5.37 -13.65
C ALA A 45 -9.38 5.48 -12.54
N LEU A 46 -9.43 4.57 -11.56
CA LEU A 46 -8.41 4.43 -10.53
C LEU A 46 -7.06 4.07 -11.15
N GLU A 47 -7.04 3.03 -12.01
CA GLU A 47 -5.82 2.57 -12.68
C GLU A 47 -5.13 3.69 -13.44
N LYS A 48 -5.89 4.41 -14.30
CA LYS A 48 -5.39 5.54 -15.06
C LYS A 48 -4.77 6.61 -14.16
N THR A 49 -5.43 6.94 -13.05
CA THR A 49 -4.96 7.95 -12.10
C THR A 49 -3.62 7.54 -11.47
N ILE A 50 -3.49 6.28 -11.05
CA ILE A 50 -2.26 5.80 -10.40
C ILE A 50 -1.11 5.68 -11.39
N LEU A 51 -1.38 5.18 -12.60
CA LEU A 51 -0.36 5.10 -13.66
C LEU A 51 0.15 6.49 -14.08
N ASP A 52 -0.73 7.50 -14.15
CA ASP A 52 -0.32 8.89 -14.40
C ASP A 52 0.63 9.42 -13.31
N VAL A 53 0.31 9.16 -12.04
CA VAL A 53 1.20 9.54 -10.93
C VAL A 53 2.55 8.83 -11.03
N CYS A 54 2.59 7.54 -11.32
CA CYS A 54 3.82 6.79 -11.50
C CYS A 54 4.65 7.33 -12.67
N LYS A 55 4.02 7.63 -13.79
CA LYS A 55 4.67 8.24 -14.95
C LYS A 55 5.31 9.60 -14.62
N ARG A 56 4.57 10.45 -13.92
CA ARG A 56 5.04 11.80 -13.59
C ARG A 56 6.10 11.82 -12.50
N PHE A 57 5.91 11.05 -11.44
CA PHE A 57 6.75 11.09 -10.24
C PHE A 57 7.66 9.86 -10.08
N GLY A 58 7.72 8.99 -11.08
CA GLY A 58 8.64 7.86 -11.13
C GLY A 58 8.24 6.66 -10.25
N GLY A 59 9.16 5.71 -10.16
CA GLY A 59 9.02 4.48 -9.39
C GLY A 59 8.31 3.36 -10.16
N SER A 60 8.45 2.14 -9.64
CA SER A 60 7.98 0.89 -10.23
C SER A 60 6.69 0.35 -9.59
N PHE A 61 5.91 1.23 -8.93
CA PHE A 61 4.67 0.81 -8.28
C PHE A 61 3.66 0.30 -9.32
N TRP A 62 3.15 -0.90 -9.09
CA TRP A 62 2.18 -1.53 -9.97
C TRP A 62 0.80 -1.65 -9.30
N ILE A 63 -0.24 -1.73 -10.13
CA ILE A 63 -1.61 -2.01 -9.69
C ILE A 63 -2.17 -3.18 -10.50
N ARG A 64 -2.82 -4.11 -9.83
CA ARG A 64 -3.50 -5.26 -10.40
C ARG A 64 -4.93 -5.32 -9.86
N MET A 65 -5.90 -5.66 -10.70
CA MET A 65 -7.31 -5.55 -10.37
C MET A 65 -8.12 -6.77 -10.79
N GLY A 66 -9.27 -6.98 -10.17
CA GLY A 66 -10.28 -7.97 -10.55
C GLY A 66 -10.00 -9.39 -10.09
N GLU A 67 -8.85 -9.65 -9.48
CA GLU A 67 -8.53 -10.95 -8.91
C GLU A 67 -9.39 -11.19 -7.65
N PRO A 68 -10.05 -12.36 -7.52
CA PRO A 68 -10.76 -12.70 -6.30
C PRO A 68 -9.81 -12.67 -5.08
N TRP A 69 -10.22 -12.02 -4.01
CA TRP A 69 -9.33 -11.84 -2.84
C TRP A 69 -8.85 -13.18 -2.26
N ARG A 70 -9.70 -14.22 -2.28
CA ARG A 70 -9.31 -15.57 -1.81
C ARG A 70 -8.19 -16.15 -2.66
N GLN A 71 -8.21 -15.92 -3.96
CA GLN A 71 -7.15 -16.37 -4.85
C GLN A 71 -5.86 -15.60 -4.61
N ALA A 72 -5.92 -14.27 -4.46
CA ALA A 72 -4.76 -13.44 -4.14
C ALA A 72 -4.08 -13.88 -2.83
N VAL A 73 -4.86 -14.14 -1.79
CA VAL A 73 -4.37 -14.66 -0.50
C VAL A 73 -3.74 -16.04 -0.65
N LYS A 74 -4.41 -16.95 -1.35
CA LYS A 74 -3.91 -18.32 -1.59
C LYS A 74 -2.59 -18.31 -2.36
N ASP A 75 -2.52 -17.53 -3.43
CA ASP A 75 -1.33 -17.43 -4.28
C ASP A 75 -0.16 -16.80 -3.54
N TRP A 76 -0.43 -15.79 -2.69
CA TRP A 76 0.59 -15.16 -1.87
C TRP A 76 1.20 -16.16 -0.89
N LYS A 77 0.37 -16.90 -0.17
CA LYS A 77 0.82 -17.92 0.78
C LYS A 77 1.57 -19.08 0.09
N SER A 78 1.10 -19.52 -1.07
CA SER A 78 1.75 -20.60 -1.83
C SER A 78 3.18 -20.26 -2.28
N LYS A 79 3.47 -18.97 -2.43
CA LYS A 79 4.80 -18.43 -2.75
C LYS A 79 5.65 -18.16 -1.49
N GLY A 80 5.17 -18.57 -0.32
CA GLY A 80 5.88 -18.39 0.94
C GLY A 80 5.70 -17.03 1.61
N GLY A 81 4.79 -16.19 1.09
CA GLY A 81 4.50 -14.87 1.66
C GLY A 81 3.65 -14.95 2.92
N GLU A 82 3.66 -13.88 3.68
CA GLU A 82 2.92 -13.70 4.94
C GLU A 82 1.91 -12.56 4.81
N ILE A 83 0.87 -12.58 5.65
CA ILE A 83 -0.26 -11.68 5.59
C ILE A 83 -0.38 -10.88 6.88
N ALA A 84 -0.35 -9.56 6.78
CA ALA A 84 -0.66 -8.62 7.85
C ALA A 84 -2.01 -7.95 7.54
N HIS A 85 -3.05 -8.27 8.30
CA HIS A 85 -4.37 -7.68 8.15
C HIS A 85 -4.53 -6.51 9.12
N LEU A 86 -4.74 -5.30 8.58
CA LEU A 86 -4.96 -4.10 9.38
C LEU A 86 -6.43 -3.99 9.79
N THR A 87 -6.68 -4.08 11.09
CA THR A 87 -8.01 -4.10 11.66
C THR A 87 -8.00 -3.55 13.09
N ALA A 88 -9.02 -2.80 13.48
CA ALA A 88 -9.15 -2.28 14.84
C ALA A 88 -9.27 -3.39 15.91
N TYR A 89 -9.57 -4.61 15.49
CA TYR A 89 -9.73 -5.79 16.38
C TYR A 89 -8.43 -6.58 16.56
N GLY A 90 -7.33 -6.15 15.92
CA GLY A 90 -6.05 -6.83 16.00
C GLY A 90 -5.28 -6.55 17.30
N ILE A 91 -4.10 -7.18 17.39
CA ILE A 91 -3.12 -6.86 18.44
C ILE A 91 -2.48 -5.48 18.15
N PRO A 92 -2.07 -4.74 19.17
CA PRO A 92 -1.45 -3.43 18.99
C PRO A 92 -0.24 -3.46 18.07
N LEU A 93 -0.15 -2.49 17.16
CA LEU A 93 0.94 -2.37 16.18
C LEU A 93 2.34 -2.50 16.81
N PRO A 94 2.67 -1.84 17.94
CA PRO A 94 4.01 -1.98 18.53
C PRO A 94 4.36 -3.42 18.92
N GLU A 95 3.39 -4.19 19.37
CA GLU A 95 3.58 -5.60 19.76
C GLU A 95 3.75 -6.51 18.55
N ALA A 96 3.03 -6.24 17.44
CA ALA A 96 3.10 -7.03 16.23
C ALA A 96 4.39 -6.81 15.44
N MET A 97 4.93 -5.59 15.46
CA MET A 97 6.02 -5.17 14.57
C MET A 97 7.31 -5.93 14.78
N GLU A 98 7.63 -6.35 16.00
CA GLU A 98 8.84 -7.13 16.26
C GLU A 98 8.84 -8.44 15.47
N ALA A 99 7.75 -9.20 15.54
CA ALA A 99 7.62 -10.46 14.81
C ALA A 99 7.52 -10.26 13.29
N ILE A 100 6.83 -9.20 12.85
CA ILE A 100 6.68 -8.87 11.43
C ILE A 100 8.04 -8.50 10.81
N ASN A 101 8.82 -7.66 11.49
CA ASN A 101 10.12 -7.21 10.99
C ASN A 101 11.21 -8.30 11.12
N ALA A 102 11.08 -9.22 12.07
CA ALA A 102 11.99 -10.36 12.19
C ALA A 102 11.83 -11.39 11.04
N SER A 103 10.70 -11.41 10.36
CA SER A 103 10.48 -12.35 9.26
C SER A 103 10.94 -11.77 7.92
N PRO A 104 11.85 -12.45 7.18
CA PRO A 104 12.34 -11.98 5.88
C PRO A 104 11.38 -12.27 4.72
N LYS A 105 10.23 -12.86 4.98
CA LYS A 105 9.26 -13.23 3.95
C LYS A 105 8.51 -12.00 3.43
N PRO A 106 8.08 -11.99 2.15
CA PRO A 106 7.28 -10.90 1.61
C PRO A 106 5.94 -10.76 2.34
N LYS A 107 5.45 -9.53 2.45
CA LYS A 107 4.23 -9.19 3.20
C LYS A 107 3.10 -8.74 2.29
N LEU A 108 1.92 -9.33 2.46
CA LEU A 108 0.68 -8.83 1.91
C LEU A 108 -0.07 -8.08 3.01
N VAL A 109 -0.17 -6.76 2.87
CA VAL A 109 -0.89 -5.91 3.83
C VAL A 109 -2.33 -5.78 3.38
N VAL A 110 -3.26 -6.33 4.16
CA VAL A 110 -4.69 -6.31 3.84
C VAL A 110 -5.36 -5.13 4.50
N VAL A 111 -6.07 -4.32 3.69
CA VAL A 111 -6.90 -3.20 4.14
C VAL A 111 -8.31 -3.31 3.56
N GLY A 112 -9.33 -3.18 4.40
CA GLY A 112 -10.73 -3.25 4.00
C GLY A 112 -11.37 -1.87 3.84
N ALA A 113 -12.38 -1.76 2.95
CA ALA A 113 -13.25 -0.59 2.84
C ALA A 113 -14.46 -0.65 3.78
N GLU A 114 -14.85 -1.86 4.14
CA GLU A 114 -16.02 -2.17 4.97
C GLU A 114 -15.71 -3.34 5.90
N LYS A 115 -16.77 -3.99 6.39
CA LYS A 115 -16.67 -5.22 7.18
C LYS A 115 -15.94 -6.30 6.37
N VAL A 116 -14.76 -6.63 6.82
CA VAL A 116 -13.92 -7.68 6.22
C VAL A 116 -14.45 -9.07 6.61
N PRO A 117 -14.50 -10.04 5.68
CA PRO A 117 -14.90 -11.42 6.00
C PRO A 117 -14.06 -12.04 7.11
N GLY A 118 -14.68 -12.85 7.97
CA GLY A 118 -13.97 -13.56 9.06
C GLY A 118 -12.81 -14.43 8.58
N GLU A 119 -12.94 -15.01 7.40
CA GLU A 119 -11.89 -15.81 6.76
C GLU A 119 -10.56 -15.06 6.55
N VAL A 120 -10.59 -13.72 6.42
CA VAL A 120 -9.38 -12.90 6.32
C VAL A 120 -8.63 -12.90 7.65
N PHE A 121 -9.36 -12.85 8.79
CA PHE A 121 -8.77 -12.93 10.12
C PHE A 121 -8.06 -14.27 10.34
N GLU A 122 -8.66 -15.36 9.85
CA GLU A 122 -8.09 -16.72 9.95
C GLU A 122 -6.90 -16.91 9.00
N ALA A 123 -6.95 -16.30 7.82
CA ALA A 123 -5.87 -16.40 6.84
C ALA A 123 -4.64 -15.57 7.20
N ALA A 124 -4.80 -14.50 7.98
CA ALA A 124 -3.70 -13.60 8.35
C ALA A 124 -2.71 -14.27 9.29
N ASN A 125 -1.43 -14.01 9.10
CA ASN A 125 -0.37 -14.32 10.04
C ASN A 125 -0.44 -13.38 11.25
N TRP A 126 -0.82 -12.11 10.98
CA TRP A 126 -1.02 -11.10 12.02
C TRP A 126 -2.27 -10.28 11.72
N ASN A 127 -3.17 -10.20 12.69
CA ASN A 127 -4.22 -9.19 12.72
C ASN A 127 -3.73 -8.03 13.58
N VAL A 128 -3.53 -6.87 12.97
CA VAL A 128 -2.81 -5.74 13.56
C VAL A 128 -3.71 -4.53 13.72
N ALA A 129 -3.80 -4.01 14.91
CA ALA A 129 -4.46 -2.73 15.20
C ALA A 129 -3.42 -1.62 15.28
N VAL A 130 -3.49 -0.67 14.35
CA VAL A 130 -2.70 0.57 14.48
C VAL A 130 -3.16 1.34 15.72
N THR A 131 -4.48 1.40 15.91
CA THR A 131 -5.14 1.66 17.19
C THR A 131 -6.35 0.74 17.32
N ASN A 132 -6.75 0.39 18.55
CA ASN A 132 -8.01 -0.32 18.79
C ASN A 132 -9.21 0.63 18.82
N GLN A 133 -9.19 1.63 17.94
CA GLN A 133 -10.26 2.60 17.71
C GLN A 133 -10.58 2.68 16.21
N PRO A 134 -11.80 3.09 15.85
CA PRO A 134 -12.12 3.37 14.45
C PRO A 134 -11.16 4.40 13.85
N ILE A 135 -10.50 4.03 12.76
CA ILE A 135 -9.51 4.86 12.06
C ILE A 135 -9.62 4.61 10.56
N SER A 136 -9.24 5.60 9.75
CA SER A 136 -9.17 5.43 8.31
C SER A 136 -8.13 4.40 7.92
N GLU A 137 -8.47 3.56 6.95
CA GLU A 137 -7.54 2.60 6.34
C GLU A 137 -6.29 3.25 5.73
N VAL A 138 -6.40 4.49 5.25
CA VAL A 138 -5.26 5.28 4.74
C VAL A 138 -4.28 5.58 5.87
N SER A 139 -4.79 6.03 7.02
CA SER A 139 -3.96 6.34 8.20
C SER A 139 -3.35 5.07 8.77
N ALA A 140 -4.13 4.00 8.88
CA ALA A 140 -3.66 2.71 9.36
C ALA A 140 -2.52 2.18 8.47
N LEU A 141 -2.69 2.23 7.14
CA LEU A 141 -1.66 1.80 6.19
C LEU A 141 -0.40 2.64 6.31
N ALA A 142 -0.52 3.97 6.38
CA ALA A 142 0.63 4.87 6.50
C ALA A 142 1.46 4.55 7.76
N MET A 143 0.81 4.41 8.91
CA MET A 143 1.48 4.10 10.18
C MET A 143 2.12 2.71 10.18
N PHE A 144 1.44 1.71 9.60
CA PHE A 144 2.01 0.38 9.45
C PHE A 144 3.28 0.39 8.60
N LEU A 145 3.22 1.02 7.41
CA LEU A 145 4.37 1.11 6.50
C LEU A 145 5.52 1.93 7.09
N ASP A 146 5.23 3.00 7.84
CA ASP A 146 6.24 3.78 8.54
C ASP A 146 7.02 2.92 9.54
N ARG A 147 6.32 2.12 10.35
CA ARG A 147 6.95 1.20 11.30
C ARG A 147 7.67 0.04 10.61
N TYR A 148 7.12 -0.47 9.51
CA TYR A 148 7.73 -1.54 8.74
C TYR A 148 9.06 -1.11 8.11
N PHE A 149 9.09 0.07 7.50
CA PHE A 149 10.29 0.61 6.86
C PHE A 149 11.21 1.41 7.81
N GLU A 150 10.82 1.61 9.06
CA GLU A 150 11.63 2.31 10.08
C GLU A 150 12.11 3.70 9.63
N GLY A 151 11.27 4.44 8.92
CA GLY A 151 11.57 5.77 8.40
C GLY A 151 12.39 5.81 7.10
N LYS A 152 12.84 4.66 6.58
CA LYS A 152 13.63 4.60 5.33
C LYS A 152 12.89 5.15 4.12
N GLN A 153 11.55 5.10 4.13
CA GLN A 153 10.71 5.65 3.06
C GLN A 153 10.87 7.17 2.89
N PHE A 154 11.28 7.91 3.92
CA PHE A 154 11.45 9.37 3.82
C PHE A 154 12.65 9.78 2.97
N SER A 155 13.60 8.89 2.75
CA SER A 155 14.76 9.10 1.89
C SER A 155 14.68 8.30 0.57
N LYS A 156 13.55 7.64 0.31
CA LYS A 156 13.38 6.83 -0.91
C LYS A 156 13.36 7.72 -2.15
N GLU A 157 14.25 7.43 -3.09
CA GLU A 157 14.22 8.03 -4.41
C GLU A 157 13.37 7.19 -5.38
N PHE A 158 12.69 7.88 -6.29
CA PHE A 158 11.85 7.27 -7.31
C PHE A 158 12.50 7.45 -8.67
N GLU A 159 12.98 6.36 -9.24
CA GLU A 159 13.64 6.35 -10.54
C GLU A 159 12.66 6.69 -11.69
N ASN A 160 13.20 7.19 -12.80
CA ASN A 160 12.45 7.52 -14.02
C ASN A 160 11.33 8.56 -13.82
N ALA A 161 11.48 9.45 -12.84
CA ALA A 161 10.54 10.56 -12.63
C ALA A 161 10.69 11.61 -13.74
N GLN A 162 9.56 12.10 -14.27
CA GLN A 162 9.53 13.26 -15.15
C GLN A 162 9.52 14.57 -14.36
N LEU A 163 8.95 14.55 -13.17
CA LEU A 163 8.81 15.70 -12.28
C LEU A 163 9.43 15.39 -10.93
N ARG A 164 10.16 16.36 -10.38
CA ARG A 164 10.69 16.30 -9.01
C ARG A 164 10.18 17.46 -8.18
N ILE A 165 9.59 17.16 -7.04
CA ILE A 165 9.22 18.17 -6.03
C ILE A 165 10.49 18.54 -5.27
N ILE A 166 10.81 19.82 -5.24
CA ILE A 166 11.95 20.33 -4.48
C ILE A 166 11.43 20.82 -3.12
N PRO A 167 11.93 20.28 -2.01
CA PRO A 167 11.52 20.73 -0.68
C PRO A 167 11.71 22.24 -0.50
N SER A 168 10.74 22.89 0.11
CA SER A 168 10.78 24.34 0.38
C SER A 168 9.98 24.65 1.64
N ALA A 169 10.55 25.51 2.51
CA ALA A 169 9.85 25.98 3.70
C ALA A 169 8.67 26.92 3.35
N HIS A 170 8.74 27.63 2.24
CA HIS A 170 7.82 28.72 1.92
C HIS A 170 7.39 28.72 0.44
N GLY A 171 6.84 27.61 -0.05
CA GLY A 171 6.33 27.64 -1.42
C GLY A 171 6.29 26.27 -2.11
N LYS A 172 5.96 26.30 -3.39
CA LYS A 172 5.88 25.11 -4.24
C LYS A 172 6.92 25.22 -5.34
N LYS A 173 7.83 24.26 -5.42
CA LYS A 173 8.80 24.16 -6.50
C LYS A 173 8.79 22.74 -7.07
N VAL A 174 8.59 22.66 -8.39
CA VAL A 174 8.65 21.40 -9.16
C VAL A 174 9.61 21.63 -10.31
N VAL A 175 10.49 20.66 -10.54
CA VAL A 175 11.43 20.68 -11.66
C VAL A 175 11.01 19.61 -12.65
N ASN A 176 11.01 19.94 -13.93
CA ASN A 176 10.85 19.01 -15.03
C ASN A 176 12.22 18.39 -15.34
N LEU A 177 12.30 17.06 -15.25
CA LEU A 177 13.54 16.31 -15.46
C LEU A 177 13.72 15.86 -16.93
N THR A 178 12.70 16.05 -17.77
CA THR A 178 12.73 15.67 -19.19
C THR A 178 13.26 16.77 -20.10
N GLU A 179 13.44 18.00 -19.61
CA GLU A 179 13.87 19.16 -20.37
C GLU A 179 15.40 19.37 -20.43
N HIS A 180 16.21 18.40 -19.99
CA HIS A 180 17.68 18.50 -19.98
C HIS A 180 18.35 17.46 -20.88
N ASN A 181 17.87 17.27 -22.11
CA ASN A 181 18.59 16.55 -23.17
C ASN A 181 18.61 17.40 -24.45
N ASP A 182 19.20 18.59 -24.39
CA ASP A 182 19.74 19.32 -25.54
C ASP A 182 21.14 19.81 -25.23
#